data_53a141b8e6d803498eef239bf17ba714
#
_entry.id   53a141b8e6d803498eef239bf17ba714
#
_cell.length_a   1.000
_cell.length_b   1.000
_cell.length_c   1.000
_cell.angle_alpha   90.00
_cell.angle_beta   90.00
_cell.angle_gamma   90.00
#
_symmetry.space_group_name_H-M   'P 1'
#
loop_
_entity.id
_entity.type
_entity.pdbx_description
1 polymer ?
#
loop_
_entity_poly.entity_id
_entity_poly.type
_entity_poly.pdbx_seq_one_letter_code
_entity_poly.pdbx_strand_id
1 'polypeptide(L)'
;MRRTTIVICVFVVAFSVGSVLAQTVPQPLPDTLKVDYFANANTTSAPDGTLRLDNPGSAGGSVCANIYVFDSFQEMSECCSCYLSPDGLRTLSIDNDLTANPLTGKQLNTGVIKIVSNVARTTTCPLPRNMTPVSGGVRAWATHIQNVSFAETETGSSDATVNVAEEARLNAECNSIALAGSGSGVCSCGTGD
;
A
#
# COMPACT_ATOMS: atom_id res chain seq x y z
N MET A 1 34.20 -60.48 -61.72
CA MET A 1 33.69 -59.14 -61.52
C MET A 1 32.58 -59.12 -60.46
N ARG A 2 32.85 -58.73 -59.23
CA ARG A 2 31.84 -58.70 -58.15
C ARG A 2 31.34 -57.29 -58.02
N ARG A 3 30.05 -57.08 -58.26
CA ARG A 3 29.37 -55.78 -58.08
C ARG A 3 28.96 -55.63 -56.62
N THR A 4 29.56 -54.69 -55.93
CA THR A 4 29.19 -54.32 -54.56
C THR A 4 28.10 -53.25 -54.60
N THR A 5 26.91 -53.60 -54.11
CA THR A 5 25.79 -52.65 -54.01
C THR A 5 25.89 -51.94 -52.64
N ILE A 6 26.07 -50.62 -52.66
CA ILE A 6 26.08 -49.78 -51.47
C ILE A 6 24.62 -49.35 -51.22
N VAL A 7 24.10 -49.77 -50.08
CA VAL A 7 22.79 -49.30 -49.57
C VAL A 7 23.01 -48.08 -48.70
N ILE A 8 22.55 -46.90 -49.14
CA ILE A 8 22.59 -45.68 -48.38
C ILE A 8 21.31 -45.60 -47.54
N CYS A 9 21.41 -45.81 -46.22
CA CYS A 9 20.33 -45.56 -45.30
C CYS A 9 20.26 -44.03 -44.98
N VAL A 10 19.22 -43.38 -45.49
CA VAL A 10 18.93 -41.98 -45.11
C VAL A 10 18.13 -42.01 -43.84
N PHE A 11 18.75 -41.55 -42.73
CA PHE A 11 18.05 -41.31 -41.49
C PHE A 11 17.35 -39.95 -41.54
N VAL A 12 16.03 -39.97 -41.62
CA VAL A 12 15.19 -38.77 -41.48
C VAL A 12 14.98 -38.52 -39.97
N VAL A 13 15.69 -37.54 -39.43
CA VAL A 13 15.48 -37.07 -38.08
C VAL A 13 14.30 -36.09 -38.05
N ALA A 14 13.15 -36.58 -37.61
CA ALA A 14 11.97 -35.74 -37.41
C ALA A 14 12.17 -34.88 -36.15
N PHE A 15 12.45 -33.58 -36.32
CA PHE A 15 12.41 -32.60 -35.24
C PHE A 15 10.94 -32.33 -34.88
N SER A 16 10.47 -32.90 -33.79
CA SER A 16 9.21 -32.51 -33.17
C SER A 16 9.38 -31.15 -32.48
N VAL A 17 8.89 -30.08 -33.09
CA VAL A 17 8.80 -28.75 -32.46
C VAL A 17 7.69 -28.83 -31.42
N GLY A 18 8.05 -29.13 -30.19
CA GLY A 18 7.13 -29.06 -29.07
C GLY A 18 6.68 -27.61 -28.89
N SER A 19 5.40 -27.33 -29.11
CA SER A 19 4.82 -26.03 -28.78
C SER A 19 4.90 -25.84 -27.27
N VAL A 20 5.81 -24.97 -26.81
CA VAL A 20 5.85 -24.51 -25.43
C VAL A 20 4.62 -23.61 -25.26
N LEU A 21 3.54 -24.18 -24.69
CA LEU A 21 2.43 -23.39 -24.20
C LEU A 21 2.98 -22.48 -23.10
N ALA A 22 3.16 -21.22 -23.41
CA ALA A 22 3.47 -20.21 -22.40
C ALA A 22 2.31 -20.23 -21.40
N GLN A 23 2.55 -20.77 -20.22
CA GLN A 23 1.63 -20.63 -19.11
C GLN A 23 1.54 -19.15 -18.80
N THR A 24 0.38 -18.53 -19.07
CA THR A 24 0.08 -17.20 -18.57
C THR A 24 0.01 -17.30 -17.05
N VAL A 25 1.08 -16.91 -16.39
CA VAL A 25 1.06 -16.72 -14.94
C VAL A 25 -0.08 -15.74 -14.67
N PRO A 26 -1.07 -16.09 -13.83
CA PRO A 26 -2.12 -15.16 -13.47
C PRO A 26 -1.46 -13.89 -12.93
N GLN A 27 -1.71 -12.76 -13.58
CA GLN A 27 -1.20 -11.48 -13.10
C GLN A 27 -1.83 -11.27 -11.72
N PRO A 28 -1.06 -11.03 -10.66
CA PRO A 28 -1.64 -10.78 -9.35
C PRO A 28 -2.65 -9.65 -9.47
N LEU A 29 -3.81 -9.82 -8.85
CA LEU A 29 -4.83 -8.78 -8.78
C LEU A 29 -4.18 -7.49 -8.29
N PRO A 30 -4.56 -6.33 -8.84
CA PRO A 30 -3.98 -5.06 -8.42
C PRO A 30 -4.12 -4.92 -6.91
N ASP A 31 -3.01 -4.75 -6.27
CA ASP A 31 -2.86 -4.54 -4.87
C ASP A 31 -3.14 -3.05 -4.57
N THR A 32 -4.41 -2.74 -4.33
CA THR A 32 -4.91 -1.37 -4.24
C THR A 32 -5.28 -0.93 -2.83
N LEU A 33 -5.35 -1.88 -1.88
CA LEU A 33 -5.63 -1.65 -0.46
C LEU A 33 -4.56 -2.30 0.39
N LYS A 34 -3.95 -1.53 1.28
CA LYS A 34 -3.09 -2.02 2.34
C LYS A 34 -3.82 -1.89 3.66
N VAL A 35 -3.64 -2.86 4.53
CA VAL A 35 -4.18 -2.82 5.88
C VAL A 35 -3.07 -3.16 6.86
N ASP A 36 -2.91 -2.30 7.85
CA ASP A 36 -1.98 -2.47 8.96
C ASP A 36 -2.66 -2.10 10.27
N TYR A 37 -2.00 -2.34 11.39
CA TYR A 37 -2.47 -1.93 12.70
C TYR A 37 -1.33 -1.30 13.51
N PHE A 38 -1.69 -0.56 14.53
CA PHE A 38 -0.75 -0.07 15.51
C PHE A 38 -1.24 -0.36 16.92
N ALA A 39 -0.31 -0.48 17.85
CA ALA A 39 -0.58 -0.69 19.27
C ALA A 39 0.48 0.01 20.12
N ASN A 40 0.10 0.36 21.32
CA ASN A 40 0.94 1.08 22.29
C ASN A 40 1.43 2.47 21.82
N ALA A 41 0.78 3.05 20.80
CA ALA A 41 1.01 4.43 20.40
C ALA A 41 0.67 5.38 21.56
N ASN A 42 1.36 6.51 21.65
CA ASN A 42 1.17 7.51 22.70
C ASN A 42 1.30 6.96 24.14
N THR A 43 1.97 5.81 24.31
CA THR A 43 2.18 5.19 25.61
C THR A 43 3.47 5.73 26.24
N THR A 44 3.41 6.16 27.49
CA THR A 44 4.57 6.69 28.21
C THR A 44 5.73 5.69 28.16
N SER A 45 6.90 6.16 27.72
CA SER A 45 8.14 5.40 27.58
C SER A 45 8.13 4.33 26.48
N ALA A 46 7.07 4.19 25.69
CA ALA A 46 7.11 3.40 24.46
C ALA A 46 7.85 4.17 23.37
N PRO A 47 8.60 3.51 22.50
CA PRO A 47 9.12 4.15 21.29
C PRO A 47 7.96 4.50 20.36
N ASP A 48 8.15 5.52 19.52
CA ASP A 48 7.20 5.86 18.46
C ASP A 48 7.23 4.80 17.36
N GLY A 49 6.06 4.33 16.96
CA GLY A 49 5.91 3.45 15.80
C GLY A 49 6.04 4.24 14.50
N THR A 50 6.37 3.57 13.42
CA THR A 50 6.47 4.17 12.08
C THR A 50 5.64 3.43 11.07
N LEU A 51 5.05 4.18 10.13
CA LEU A 51 4.51 3.66 8.87
C LEU A 51 5.43 4.12 7.74
N ARG A 52 5.91 3.16 6.94
CA ARG A 52 6.71 3.45 5.74
C ARG A 52 5.94 3.09 4.49
N LEU A 53 5.97 4.00 3.52
CA LEU A 53 5.32 3.87 2.23
C LEU A 53 6.36 4.04 1.13
N ASP A 54 6.38 3.12 0.20
CA ASP A 54 7.26 3.15 -0.97
C ASP A 54 6.45 3.03 -2.25
N ASN A 55 6.83 3.80 -3.26
CA ASN A 55 6.36 3.63 -4.63
C ASN A 55 7.49 3.02 -5.47
N PRO A 56 7.55 1.69 -5.65
CA PRO A 56 8.62 1.04 -6.42
C PRO A 56 8.54 1.28 -7.93
N GLY A 57 7.76 2.27 -8.38
CA GLY A 57 7.60 2.60 -9.80
C GLY A 57 6.73 1.61 -10.59
N SER A 58 6.24 0.54 -9.98
CA SER A 58 5.44 -0.49 -10.68
C SER A 58 4.09 0.01 -11.20
N ALA A 59 3.59 1.11 -10.68
CA ALA A 59 2.39 1.80 -11.19
C ALA A 59 2.65 2.61 -12.47
N GLY A 60 3.91 2.71 -12.92
CA GLY A 60 4.31 3.48 -14.11
C GLY A 60 4.33 5.00 -13.91
N GLY A 61 4.26 5.49 -12.68
CA GLY A 61 4.29 6.90 -12.36
C GLY A 61 4.13 7.19 -10.87
N SER A 62 3.93 8.47 -10.56
CA SER A 62 3.67 8.90 -9.19
C SER A 62 2.28 8.50 -8.71
N VAL A 63 2.15 8.26 -7.43
CA VAL A 63 0.89 7.87 -6.79
C VAL A 63 0.56 8.77 -5.61
N CYS A 64 -0.73 8.83 -5.28
CA CYS A 64 -1.23 9.37 -4.03
C CYS A 64 -1.60 8.20 -3.12
N ALA A 65 -0.94 8.09 -1.98
CA ALA A 65 -1.31 7.16 -0.94
C ALA A 65 -2.32 7.83 -0.01
N ASN A 66 -3.58 7.41 -0.08
CA ASN A 66 -4.64 7.90 0.81
C ASN A 66 -4.63 7.05 2.06
N ILE A 67 -4.37 7.66 3.19
CA ILE A 67 -4.23 7.03 4.50
C ILE A 67 -5.49 7.33 5.30
N TYR A 68 -6.05 6.31 5.95
CA TYR A 68 -7.23 6.38 6.78
C TYR A 68 -6.94 5.68 8.10
N VAL A 69 -7.00 6.41 9.20
CA VAL A 69 -6.70 5.91 10.54
C VAL A 69 -7.99 5.72 11.31
N PHE A 70 -8.18 4.52 11.83
CA PHE A 70 -9.33 4.13 12.63
C PHE A 70 -8.91 3.78 14.04
N ASP A 71 -9.73 4.18 15.00
CA ASP A 71 -9.57 3.78 16.39
C ASP A 71 -10.06 2.35 16.64
N SER A 72 -9.92 1.88 17.87
CA SER A 72 -10.39 0.56 18.31
C SER A 72 -11.92 0.38 18.29
N PHE A 73 -12.68 1.46 18.15
CA PHE A 73 -14.13 1.45 18.01
C PHE A 73 -14.59 1.52 16.56
N GLN A 74 -13.65 1.45 15.60
CA GLN A 74 -13.89 1.50 14.16
C GLN A 74 -14.36 2.88 13.67
N GLU A 75 -14.10 3.93 14.45
CA GLU A 75 -14.35 5.31 14.04
C GLU A 75 -13.10 5.87 13.34
N MET A 76 -13.30 6.53 12.20
CA MET A 76 -12.19 7.20 11.52
C MET A 76 -11.75 8.42 12.33
N SER A 77 -10.50 8.41 12.76
CA SER A 77 -9.89 9.48 13.54
C SER A 77 -9.22 10.52 12.65
N GLU A 78 -8.44 10.06 11.68
CA GLU A 78 -7.65 10.91 10.80
C GLU A 78 -7.60 10.36 9.39
N CYS A 79 -7.36 11.25 8.43
CA CYS A 79 -7.05 10.89 7.06
C CYS A 79 -6.14 11.90 6.39
N CYS A 80 -5.31 11.46 5.45
CA CYS A 80 -4.51 12.32 4.60
C CYS A 80 -4.21 11.65 3.25
N SER A 81 -3.63 12.40 2.33
CA SER A 81 -3.22 11.89 1.02
C SER A 81 -1.80 12.35 0.74
N CYS A 82 -0.87 11.41 0.62
CA CYS A 82 0.55 11.65 0.51
C CYS A 82 1.07 11.33 -0.89
N TYR A 83 1.77 12.28 -1.48
CA TYR A 83 2.41 12.10 -2.77
C TYR A 83 3.66 11.22 -2.64
N LEU A 84 3.81 10.29 -3.57
CA LEU A 84 4.97 9.41 -3.72
C LEU A 84 5.42 9.43 -5.19
N SER A 85 6.59 9.98 -5.46
CA SER A 85 7.26 9.83 -6.76
C SER A 85 7.67 8.38 -7.00
N PRO A 86 7.97 7.97 -8.24
CA PRO A 86 8.63 6.69 -8.47
C PRO A 86 9.93 6.60 -7.66
N ASP A 87 10.14 5.45 -7.02
CA ASP A 87 11.25 5.18 -6.08
C ASP A 87 11.25 6.08 -4.81
N GLY A 88 10.14 6.79 -4.57
CA GLY A 88 9.97 7.67 -3.42
C GLY A 88 9.55 6.91 -2.16
N LEU A 89 10.16 7.26 -1.02
CA LEU A 89 9.88 6.70 0.31
C LEU A 89 9.31 7.77 1.23
N ARG A 90 8.20 7.47 1.91
CA ARG A 90 7.66 8.25 3.02
C ARG A 90 7.78 7.49 4.33
N THR A 91 8.17 8.18 5.39
CA THR A 91 8.13 7.66 6.75
C THR A 91 7.23 8.56 7.60
N LEU A 92 6.20 7.98 8.18
CA LEU A 92 5.23 8.66 9.03
C LEU A 92 5.37 8.15 10.47
N SER A 93 5.37 9.06 11.42
CA SER A 93 5.29 8.78 12.85
C SER A 93 3.86 8.38 13.21
N ILE A 94 3.69 7.28 13.93
CA ILE A 94 2.37 6.89 14.42
C ILE A 94 1.86 7.92 15.41
N ASP A 95 2.71 8.36 16.35
CA ASP A 95 2.31 9.27 17.42
C ASP A 95 2.06 10.71 16.92
N ASN A 96 2.93 11.20 16.01
CA ASN A 96 2.92 12.61 15.64
C ASN A 96 2.23 12.91 14.31
N ASP A 97 2.24 11.96 13.37
CA ASP A 97 1.67 12.17 12.04
C ASP A 97 0.29 11.55 11.88
N LEU A 98 0.02 10.40 12.54
CA LEU A 98 -1.16 9.58 12.28
C LEU A 98 -2.18 9.53 13.44
N THR A 99 -1.80 9.92 14.65
CA THR A 99 -2.68 9.86 15.83
C THR A 99 -2.70 11.14 16.64
N ALA A 100 -2.21 12.22 16.07
CA ALA A 100 -2.11 13.54 16.73
C ALA A 100 -3.31 14.44 16.40
N ASN A 101 -4.54 13.90 16.39
CA ASN A 101 -5.73 14.65 15.99
C ASN A 101 -5.97 15.87 16.90
N PRO A 102 -5.73 17.11 16.43
CA PRO A 102 -5.87 18.30 17.24
C PRO A 102 -7.32 18.69 17.50
N LEU A 103 -8.28 18.16 16.73
CA LEU A 103 -9.70 18.49 16.89
C LEU A 103 -10.28 17.91 18.17
N THR A 104 -10.04 16.64 18.39
CA THR A 104 -10.60 15.92 19.54
C THR A 104 -9.67 15.93 20.74
N GLY A 105 -8.38 16.19 20.53
CA GLY A 105 -7.34 16.01 21.54
C GLY A 105 -7.17 14.56 21.99
N LYS A 106 -7.87 13.63 21.34
CA LYS A 106 -7.81 12.20 21.67
C LYS A 106 -6.59 11.59 21.00
N GLN A 107 -5.68 11.11 21.83
CA GLN A 107 -4.55 10.32 21.36
C GLN A 107 -4.96 8.86 21.30
N LEU A 108 -4.73 8.23 20.15
CA LEU A 108 -5.05 6.81 19.95
C LEU A 108 -3.88 5.97 20.46
N ASN A 109 -4.20 4.95 21.25
CA ASN A 109 -3.21 3.96 21.69
C ASN A 109 -3.13 2.76 20.74
N THR A 110 -4.24 2.40 20.10
CA THR A 110 -4.33 1.29 19.17
C THR A 110 -5.36 1.58 18.11
N GLY A 111 -5.15 1.02 16.92
CA GLY A 111 -6.06 1.21 15.81
C GLY A 111 -5.63 0.49 14.55
N VAL A 112 -6.32 0.80 13.47
CA VAL A 112 -6.08 0.23 12.13
C VAL A 112 -5.78 1.36 11.16
N ILE A 113 -4.81 1.12 10.29
CA ILE A 113 -4.45 2.00 9.18
C ILE A 113 -4.86 1.30 7.89
N LYS A 114 -5.66 1.98 7.07
CA LYS A 114 -5.97 1.57 5.70
C LYS A 114 -5.32 2.53 4.73
N ILE A 115 -4.75 2.00 3.65
CA ILE A 115 -4.08 2.80 2.63
C ILE A 115 -4.64 2.38 1.27
N VAL A 116 -5.19 3.35 0.54
CA VAL A 116 -5.64 3.17 -0.84
C VAL A 116 -4.80 4.04 -1.74
N SER A 117 -4.16 3.47 -2.74
CA SER A 117 -3.34 4.23 -3.69
C SER A 117 -4.10 4.60 -4.96
N ASN A 118 -3.89 5.82 -5.42
CA ASN A 118 -4.47 6.37 -6.64
C ASN A 118 -3.37 6.97 -7.51
N VAL A 119 -3.60 7.04 -8.82
CA VAL A 119 -2.67 7.72 -9.74
C VAL A 119 -2.58 9.19 -9.37
N ALA A 120 -1.36 9.68 -9.10
CA ALA A 120 -1.13 11.12 -8.91
C ALA A 120 -1.14 11.84 -10.26
N ARG A 121 -1.94 12.89 -10.36
CA ARG A 121 -2.03 13.75 -11.56
C ARG A 121 -1.17 14.99 -11.46
N THR A 122 -0.75 15.34 -10.27
CA THR A 122 0.07 16.50 -9.93
C THR A 122 1.08 16.10 -8.85
N THR A 123 1.99 16.97 -8.50
CA THR A 123 2.95 16.77 -7.39
C THR A 123 2.33 16.97 -6.01
N THR A 124 1.05 17.25 -5.96
CA THR A 124 0.27 17.36 -4.71
C THR A 124 -0.90 16.40 -4.74
N CYS A 125 -1.19 15.79 -3.61
CA CYS A 125 -2.31 14.88 -3.44
C CYS A 125 -3.41 15.61 -2.64
N PRO A 126 -4.51 16.01 -3.27
CA PRO A 126 -5.65 16.55 -2.53
C PRO A 126 -6.26 15.43 -1.67
N LEU A 127 -6.89 15.80 -0.57
CA LEU A 127 -7.69 14.86 0.22
C LEU A 127 -8.67 14.12 -0.70
N PRO A 128 -8.89 12.82 -0.47
CA PRO A 128 -9.76 12.01 -1.31
C PRO A 128 -11.21 12.46 -1.17
N ARG A 129 -11.66 13.31 -2.09
CA ARG A 129 -13.04 13.81 -2.15
C ARG A 129 -13.88 13.14 -3.22
N ASN A 130 -13.21 12.60 -4.23
CA ASN A 130 -13.82 11.93 -5.36
C ASN A 130 -13.06 10.65 -5.64
N MET A 131 -13.78 9.66 -6.12
CA MET A 131 -13.17 8.43 -6.60
C MET A 131 -12.25 8.78 -7.79
N THR A 132 -10.97 8.56 -7.60
CA THR A 132 -9.98 8.63 -8.68
C THR A 132 -9.57 7.21 -9.05
N PRO A 133 -9.04 6.97 -10.26
CA PRO A 133 -8.60 5.62 -10.62
C PRO A 133 -7.61 5.09 -9.58
N VAL A 134 -7.95 3.99 -8.93
CA VAL A 134 -7.04 3.30 -8.02
C VAL A 134 -5.84 2.76 -8.78
N SER A 135 -4.70 2.75 -8.12
CA SER A 135 -3.44 2.25 -8.64
C SER A 135 -2.86 1.26 -7.64
N GLY A 136 -2.46 0.10 -8.12
CA GLY A 136 -1.67 -0.82 -7.30
C GLY A 136 -0.21 -0.39 -7.24
N GLY A 137 0.57 -1.11 -6.45
CA GLY A 137 2.03 -1.03 -6.47
C GLY A 137 2.67 -0.27 -5.32
N VAL A 138 1.92 0.47 -4.49
CA VAL A 138 2.47 0.99 -3.24
C VAL A 138 2.85 -0.19 -2.34
N ARG A 139 4.01 -0.09 -1.69
CA ARG A 139 4.43 -0.99 -0.62
C ARG A 139 4.31 -0.25 0.71
N ALA A 140 3.93 -0.98 1.76
CA ALA A 140 3.79 -0.40 3.07
C ALA A 140 4.32 -1.36 4.13
N TRP A 141 4.92 -0.81 5.18
CA TRP A 141 5.39 -1.52 6.36
C TRP A 141 5.06 -0.68 7.59
N ALA A 142 4.68 -1.33 8.68
CA ALA A 142 4.46 -0.67 9.95
C ALA A 142 5.33 -1.29 11.06
N THR A 143 5.76 -0.45 11.98
CA THR A 143 6.41 -0.86 13.22
C THR A 143 5.34 -1.16 14.26
N HIS A 144 5.35 -2.37 14.79
CA HIS A 144 4.48 -2.79 15.89
C HIS A 144 5.24 -2.73 17.21
N ILE A 145 4.67 -2.01 18.17
CA ILE A 145 5.25 -1.89 19.51
C ILE A 145 4.63 -2.94 20.43
N GLN A 146 5.44 -3.88 20.87
CA GLN A 146 4.99 -4.98 21.73
C GLN A 146 4.93 -4.54 23.20
N ASN A 147 3.84 -4.89 23.87
CA ASN A 147 3.53 -4.38 25.21
C ASN A 147 4.53 -4.76 26.32
N VAL A 148 5.14 -5.96 26.26
CA VAL A 148 5.91 -6.52 27.39
C VAL A 148 7.22 -5.78 27.67
N SER A 149 7.85 -5.22 26.65
CA SER A 149 9.13 -4.51 26.77
C SER A 149 9.27 -3.37 25.77
N PHE A 150 8.15 -2.99 25.16
CA PHE A 150 8.14 -2.08 24.02
C PHE A 150 9.12 -2.51 22.92
N ALA A 151 9.23 -3.82 22.71
CA ALA A 151 10.02 -4.35 21.61
C ALA A 151 9.36 -3.99 20.26
N GLU A 152 10.18 -3.53 19.34
CA GLU A 152 9.73 -3.13 18.01
C GLU A 152 9.83 -4.31 17.03
N THR A 153 8.80 -4.49 16.23
CA THR A 153 8.82 -5.39 15.08
C THR A 153 8.24 -4.68 13.87
N GLU A 154 8.94 -4.73 12.75
CA GLU A 154 8.47 -4.17 11.49
C GLU A 154 7.94 -5.28 10.59
N THR A 155 6.72 -5.11 10.09
CA THR A 155 6.07 -6.08 9.20
C THR A 155 5.46 -5.39 7.99
N GLY A 156 5.40 -6.11 6.86
CA GLY A 156 4.67 -5.64 5.68
C GLY A 156 3.17 -5.65 5.92
N SER A 157 2.50 -4.63 5.40
CA SER A 157 1.05 -4.52 5.46
C SER A 157 0.36 -5.64 4.68
N SER A 158 -0.82 -6.04 5.12
CA SER A 158 -1.67 -6.98 4.40
C SER A 158 -2.24 -6.34 3.14
N ASP A 159 -2.13 -7.06 2.03
CA ASP A 159 -2.52 -6.61 0.69
C ASP A 159 -3.91 -7.13 0.31
N ALA A 160 -4.73 -6.25 -0.28
CA ALA A 160 -6.05 -6.59 -0.78
C ALA A 160 -6.44 -5.69 -1.98
N THR A 161 -7.55 -6.02 -2.62
CA THR A 161 -8.17 -5.14 -3.62
C THR A 161 -9.28 -4.35 -2.96
N VAL A 162 -9.22 -3.01 -3.05
CA VAL A 162 -10.33 -2.17 -2.60
C VAL A 162 -11.52 -2.34 -3.55
N ASN A 163 -12.70 -2.54 -3.01
CA ASN A 163 -13.93 -2.47 -3.80
C ASN A 163 -14.50 -1.05 -3.81
N VAL A 164 -15.32 -0.75 -4.81
CA VAL A 164 -15.88 0.59 -5.03
C VAL A 164 -16.68 1.11 -3.85
N ALA A 165 -17.41 0.24 -3.15
CA ALA A 165 -18.23 0.64 -2.01
C ALA A 165 -17.36 1.04 -0.81
N GLU A 166 -16.29 0.28 -0.54
CA GLU A 166 -15.34 0.59 0.53
C GLU A 166 -14.57 1.88 0.23
N GLU A 167 -14.09 2.06 -1.01
CA GLU A 167 -13.42 3.30 -1.40
C GLU A 167 -14.35 4.51 -1.23
N ALA A 168 -15.60 4.41 -1.67
CA ALA A 168 -16.58 5.48 -1.52
C ALA A 168 -16.85 5.81 -0.05
N ARG A 169 -16.94 4.79 0.83
CA ARG A 169 -17.13 4.97 2.27
C ARG A 169 -15.94 5.69 2.89
N LEU A 170 -14.72 5.24 2.63
CA LEU A 170 -13.49 5.84 3.13
C LEU A 170 -13.38 7.31 2.73
N ASN A 171 -13.65 7.62 1.48
CA ASN A 171 -13.63 8.98 0.95
C ASN A 171 -14.69 9.87 1.60
N ALA A 172 -15.91 9.36 1.82
CA ALA A 172 -17.00 10.10 2.46
C ALA A 172 -16.67 10.41 3.93
N GLU A 173 -16.15 9.44 4.68
CA GLU A 173 -15.75 9.62 6.07
C GLU A 173 -14.60 10.62 6.19
N CYS A 174 -13.56 10.49 5.37
CA CYS A 174 -12.44 11.44 5.34
C CYS A 174 -12.90 12.87 5.01
N ASN A 175 -13.79 13.02 4.02
CA ASN A 175 -14.33 14.31 3.67
C ASN A 175 -15.14 14.93 4.83
N SER A 176 -15.90 14.11 5.56
CA SER A 176 -16.65 14.55 6.74
C SER A 176 -15.74 15.07 7.84
N ILE A 177 -14.66 14.34 8.15
CA ILE A 177 -13.67 14.73 9.17
C ILE A 177 -12.97 16.04 8.77
N ALA A 178 -12.51 16.12 7.53
CA ALA A 178 -11.79 17.29 7.04
C ALA A 178 -12.66 18.57 7.00
N LEU A 179 -13.94 18.44 6.72
CA LEU A 179 -14.88 19.58 6.71
C LEU A 179 -15.33 19.98 8.12
N ALA A 180 -15.74 19.01 8.93
CA ALA A 180 -16.23 19.25 10.28
C ALA A 180 -15.14 19.80 11.20
N GLY A 181 -13.91 19.39 10.99
CA GLY A 181 -12.78 19.75 11.80
C GLY A 181 -12.02 21.02 11.38
N SER A 182 -12.52 21.79 10.42
CA SER A 182 -11.75 22.93 9.87
C SER A 182 -10.36 22.52 9.36
N GLY A 183 -10.20 21.30 8.87
CA GLY A 183 -8.93 20.69 8.49
C GLY A 183 -8.23 19.92 9.63
N SER A 184 -8.78 19.96 10.84
CA SER A 184 -8.35 19.07 11.93
C SER A 184 -8.78 17.63 11.62
N GLY A 185 -7.99 16.63 12.06
CA GLY A 185 -8.19 15.23 11.65
C GLY A 185 -7.55 14.92 10.30
N VAL A 186 -6.80 15.86 9.75
CA VAL A 186 -5.96 15.64 8.57
C VAL A 186 -4.56 15.26 9.06
N CYS A 187 -4.17 14.01 8.84
CA CYS A 187 -2.85 13.53 9.22
C CYS A 187 -1.73 14.20 8.42
N SER A 188 -0.52 14.20 8.96
CA SER A 188 0.68 14.67 8.28
C SER A 188 1.23 13.59 7.34
N CYS A 189 1.92 14.01 6.28
CA CYS A 189 2.60 13.09 5.36
C CYS A 189 4.03 12.73 5.80
N GLY A 190 4.42 13.06 7.01
CA GLY A 190 5.75 12.72 7.53
C GLY A 190 6.89 13.33 6.73
N THR A 191 8.03 12.66 6.76
CA THR A 191 9.26 13.06 6.06
C THR A 191 9.54 12.16 4.87
N GLY A 192 10.23 12.69 3.88
CA GLY A 192 10.66 11.95 2.69
C GLY A 192 10.23 12.62 1.39
N ASP A 193 10.73 12.04 0.28
CA ASP A 193 10.52 12.39 -1.12
C ASP A 193 11.02 13.76 -1.52
#